data_541743e388fdb3e654f0c1f492a4257e
#
_entry.id   541743e388fdb3e654f0c1f492a4257e
#
_cell.length_a   1.000
_cell.length_b   1.000
_cell.length_c   1.000
_cell.angle_alpha   90.00
_cell.angle_beta   90.00
_cell.angle_gamma   90.00
#
_symmetry.space_group_name_H-M   'P 1'
#
loop_
_entity.id
_entity.type
_entity.pdbx_description
1 polymer ?
#
loop_
_entity_poly.entity_id
_entity_poly.type
_entity_poly.pdbx_seq_one_letter_code
_entity_poly.pdbx_strand_id
1 'polypeptide(L)'
;MTTNKRLGDYIQEIDVRNRDLSVTELMGININKHFMPSVANVIGTDLSNYKIVSKMQFACNLMHVGRDEKIPMAMLTEDSPIIVSPAYFVFEVIDTDLLLPEYLMIWFRRKEFDRNAWFYTDADVRGGMGKDSLLDMSL
;
A
#
# COMPACT_ATOMS: atom_id res chain seq x y z
N MET A 1 -30.29 -3.92 10.13
CA MET A 1 -29.57 -2.69 9.77
C MET A 1 -28.15 -3.06 9.34
N THR A 2 -27.83 -2.71 8.11
CA THR A 2 -26.50 -2.95 7.61
C THR A 2 -25.58 -1.83 8.04
N THR A 3 -24.50 -2.19 8.69
CA THR A 3 -23.44 -1.25 8.98
C THR A 3 -22.45 -1.29 7.83
N ASN A 4 -22.19 -0.15 7.22
CA ASN A 4 -21.15 -0.07 6.21
C ASN A 4 -19.80 -0.33 6.88
N LYS A 5 -19.12 -1.36 6.45
CA LYS A 5 -17.80 -1.67 6.94
C LYS A 5 -16.78 -0.85 6.14
N ARG A 6 -15.84 -0.26 6.83
CA ARG A 6 -14.79 0.54 6.23
C ARG A 6 -13.49 -0.26 6.20
N LEU A 7 -12.64 0.06 5.24
CA LEU A 7 -11.35 -0.60 5.13
C LEU A 7 -10.57 -0.51 6.43
N GLY A 8 -10.58 0.65 7.08
CA GLY A 8 -9.87 0.88 8.34
C GLY A 8 -10.31 -0.02 9.50
N ASP A 9 -11.49 -0.64 9.41
CA ASP A 9 -11.95 -1.57 10.42
C ASP A 9 -11.24 -2.93 10.35
N TYR A 10 -10.60 -3.23 9.22
CA TYR A 10 -10.03 -4.55 8.94
C TYR A 10 -8.52 -4.55 8.83
N ILE A 11 -7.89 -3.38 8.72
CA ILE A 11 -6.44 -3.30 8.52
C ILE A 11 -5.80 -2.42 9.59
N GLN A 12 -4.50 -2.61 9.76
CA GLN A 12 -3.69 -1.77 10.66
C GLN A 12 -2.40 -1.40 9.98
N GLU A 13 -1.94 -0.18 10.25
CA GLU A 13 -0.67 0.31 9.70
C GLU A 13 0.49 -0.47 10.30
N ILE A 14 1.44 -0.81 9.46
CA ILE A 14 2.71 -1.41 9.84
C ILE A 14 3.81 -0.40 9.55
N ASP A 15 4.60 -0.08 10.56
CA ASP A 15 5.70 0.88 10.42
C ASP A 15 6.97 0.27 10.99
N VAL A 16 7.55 -0.66 10.25
CA VAL A 16 8.81 -1.32 10.61
C VAL A 16 9.88 -0.80 9.68
N ARG A 17 10.91 -0.19 10.24
CA ARG A 17 11.99 0.41 9.46
C ARG A 17 13.19 -0.53 9.40
N ASN A 18 13.94 -0.40 8.32
CA ASN A 18 15.10 -1.25 7.99
C ASN A 18 16.34 -0.79 8.78
N ARG A 19 16.23 -0.66 10.10
CA ARG A 19 17.24 -0.02 10.96
C ARG A 19 18.58 -0.71 10.91
N ASP A 20 18.59 -2.04 10.84
CA ASP A 20 19.83 -2.83 10.81
C ASP A 20 20.31 -3.10 9.39
N LEU A 21 19.62 -2.59 8.37
CA LEU A 21 19.96 -2.78 6.96
C LEU A 21 19.99 -4.25 6.54
N SER A 22 19.24 -5.10 7.26
CA SER A 22 19.22 -6.54 6.96
C SER A 22 18.42 -6.88 5.71
N VAL A 23 17.47 -6.03 5.32
CA VAL A 23 16.67 -6.23 4.11
C VAL A 23 17.24 -5.34 3.01
N THR A 24 17.57 -5.95 1.87
CA THR A 24 18.26 -5.26 0.79
C THR A 24 17.44 -5.18 -0.50
N GLU A 25 16.34 -5.90 -0.58
CA GLU A 25 15.52 -5.97 -1.79
C GLU A 25 14.59 -4.77 -1.86
N LEU A 26 14.99 -3.72 -2.59
CA LEU A 26 14.18 -2.52 -2.76
C LEU A 26 13.21 -2.70 -3.92
N MET A 27 11.92 -2.54 -3.63
CA MET A 27 10.84 -2.73 -4.60
C MET A 27 10.03 -1.47 -4.78
N GLY A 28 9.46 -1.30 -5.96
CA GLY A 28 8.37 -0.37 -6.25
C GLY A 28 7.14 -1.16 -6.65
N ILE A 29 6.09 -0.44 -7.08
CA ILE A 29 4.84 -1.06 -7.50
C ILE A 29 4.52 -0.58 -8.91
N ASN A 30 4.22 -1.52 -9.82
CA ASN A 30 3.87 -1.18 -11.19
C ASN A 30 2.36 -0.88 -11.32
N ILE A 31 1.94 -0.47 -12.51
CA ILE A 31 0.55 -0.10 -12.76
C ILE A 31 -0.42 -1.28 -12.68
N ASN A 32 0.11 -2.51 -12.76
CA ASN A 32 -0.69 -3.72 -12.63
C ASN A 32 -0.79 -4.20 -11.18
N LYS A 33 -0.33 -3.37 -10.24
CA LYS A 33 -0.42 -3.62 -8.81
C LYS A 33 0.38 -4.85 -8.37
N HIS A 34 1.59 -4.94 -8.90
CA HIS A 34 2.57 -5.95 -8.49
C HIS A 34 3.86 -5.26 -8.05
N PHE A 35 4.54 -5.87 -7.10
CA PHE A 35 5.89 -5.43 -6.75
C PHE A 35 6.84 -5.69 -7.90
N MET A 36 7.77 -4.77 -8.10
CA MET A 36 8.82 -4.89 -9.11
C MET A 36 10.10 -4.30 -8.56
N PRO A 37 11.28 -4.77 -9.02
CA PRO A 37 12.54 -4.15 -8.60
C PRO A 37 12.51 -2.66 -8.87
N SER A 38 12.96 -1.87 -7.89
CA SER A 38 12.99 -0.42 -8.03
C SER A 38 14.08 -0.03 -9.03
N VAL A 39 13.73 0.92 -9.91
CA VAL A 39 14.70 1.51 -10.84
C VAL A 39 15.28 2.82 -10.29
N ALA A 40 14.88 3.22 -9.10
CA ALA A 40 15.37 4.45 -8.50
C ALA A 40 16.86 4.32 -8.18
N ASN A 41 17.60 5.43 -8.38
CA ASN A 41 19.00 5.49 -7.99
C ASN A 41 19.07 5.77 -6.48
N VAL A 42 19.55 4.77 -5.72
CA VAL A 42 19.65 4.86 -4.27
C VAL A 42 21.09 4.97 -3.78
N ILE A 43 22.03 5.19 -4.69
CA ILE A 43 23.45 5.39 -4.31
C ILE A 43 23.54 6.60 -3.38
N GLY A 44 24.10 6.39 -2.18
CA GLY A 44 24.20 7.44 -1.18
C GLY A 44 22.93 7.65 -0.35
N THR A 45 21.86 6.91 -0.61
CA THR A 45 20.63 7.00 0.16
C THR A 45 20.71 6.11 1.40
N ASP A 46 20.24 6.64 2.53
CA ASP A 46 20.17 5.89 3.77
C ASP A 46 18.92 4.99 3.75
N LEU A 47 19.15 3.71 3.50
CA LEU A 47 18.05 2.73 3.42
C LEU A 47 17.55 2.28 4.79
N SER A 48 18.17 2.75 5.90
CA SER A 48 17.74 2.37 7.24
C SER A 48 16.37 2.93 7.62
N ASN A 49 15.93 3.97 6.91
CA ASN A 49 14.62 4.57 7.14
C ASN A 49 13.52 3.99 6.24
N TYR A 50 13.89 3.11 5.34
CA TYR A 50 12.91 2.48 4.45
C TYR A 50 12.04 1.50 5.22
N LYS A 51 10.82 1.30 4.73
CA LYS A 51 9.83 0.47 5.41
C LYS A 51 9.94 -0.98 4.94
N ILE A 52 9.89 -1.91 5.89
CA ILE A 52 9.93 -3.35 5.60
C ILE A 52 8.50 -3.83 5.34
N VAL A 53 8.32 -4.57 4.25
CA VAL A 53 7.07 -5.27 3.95
C VAL A 53 7.35 -6.75 4.06
N SER A 54 6.57 -7.44 4.88
CA SER A 54 6.69 -8.88 5.08
C SER A 54 5.56 -9.61 4.34
N LYS A 55 5.65 -10.93 4.30
CA LYS A 55 4.67 -11.77 3.58
C LYS A 55 3.25 -11.43 4.05
N MET A 56 2.33 -11.32 3.10
CA MET A 56 0.91 -11.02 3.29
C MET A 56 0.63 -9.58 3.77
N GLN A 57 1.64 -8.73 3.80
CA GLN A 57 1.46 -7.30 4.03
C GLN A 57 1.32 -6.56 2.71
N PHE A 58 0.73 -5.38 2.79
CA PHE A 58 0.42 -4.54 1.65
C PHE A 58 1.25 -3.26 1.69
N ALA A 59 1.57 -2.74 0.53
CA ALA A 59 2.13 -1.40 0.41
C ALA A 59 1.37 -0.64 -0.66
N CYS A 60 1.19 0.66 -0.46
CA CYS A 60 0.57 1.50 -1.46
C CYS A 60 1.20 2.89 -1.48
N ASN A 61 1.15 3.52 -2.65
CA ASN A 61 1.65 4.87 -2.81
C ASN A 61 0.46 5.79 -3.10
N LEU A 62 0.02 6.51 -2.07
CA LEU A 62 -1.15 7.37 -2.15
C LEU A 62 -0.89 8.69 -2.88
N MET A 63 0.38 8.99 -3.19
CA MET A 63 0.77 10.26 -3.80
C MET A 63 0.53 10.32 -5.31
N HIS A 64 0.25 9.19 -5.96
CA HIS A 64 0.20 9.12 -7.42
C HIS A 64 -1.18 8.80 -7.99
N VAL A 65 -2.22 8.84 -7.18
CA VAL A 65 -3.58 8.46 -7.61
C VAL A 65 -4.05 9.32 -8.78
N GLY A 66 -3.89 10.64 -8.66
CA GLY A 66 -4.39 11.57 -9.65
C GLY A 66 -3.68 11.49 -10.99
N ARG A 67 -2.41 11.07 -10.98
CA ARG A 67 -1.62 10.98 -12.20
C ARG A 67 -2.03 9.78 -13.05
N ASP A 68 -2.22 8.64 -12.42
CA ASP A 68 -2.44 7.38 -13.13
C ASP A 68 -3.89 6.91 -13.04
N GLU A 69 -4.73 7.63 -12.31
CA GLU A 69 -6.12 7.25 -12.00
C GLU A 69 -6.22 5.88 -11.37
N LYS A 70 -5.12 5.42 -10.76
CA LYS A 70 -5.02 4.14 -10.05
C LYS A 70 -4.13 4.33 -8.83
N ILE A 71 -4.46 3.63 -7.76
CA ILE A 71 -3.57 3.59 -6.60
C ILE A 71 -2.54 2.48 -6.81
N PRO A 72 -1.24 2.79 -6.85
CA PRO A 72 -0.22 1.75 -6.80
C PRO A 72 -0.35 0.99 -5.49
N MET A 73 -0.71 -0.27 -5.56
CA MET A 73 -1.02 -1.13 -4.42
C MET A 73 -0.56 -2.54 -4.73
N ALA A 74 0.12 -3.20 -3.78
CA ALA A 74 0.53 -4.58 -3.95
C ALA A 74 0.59 -5.29 -2.61
N MET A 75 0.40 -6.60 -2.64
CA MET A 75 0.56 -7.49 -1.49
C MET A 75 1.77 -8.38 -1.73
N LEU A 76 2.62 -8.52 -0.71
CA LEU A 76 3.79 -9.38 -0.81
C LEU A 76 3.37 -10.83 -0.57
N THR A 77 3.64 -11.69 -1.54
CA THR A 77 3.36 -13.13 -1.44
C THR A 77 4.61 -13.96 -1.22
N GLU A 78 5.78 -13.38 -1.41
CA GLU A 78 7.05 -14.06 -1.24
C GLU A 78 7.42 -14.18 0.23
N ASP A 79 8.19 -15.22 0.57
CA ASP A 79 8.61 -15.44 1.96
C ASP A 79 9.65 -14.43 2.43
N SER A 80 10.48 -13.94 1.51
CA SER A 80 11.55 -12.98 1.85
C SER A 80 10.99 -11.57 1.92
N PRO A 81 11.28 -10.82 2.98
CA PRO A 81 10.81 -9.44 3.08
C PRO A 81 11.51 -8.53 2.08
N ILE A 82 10.84 -7.42 1.79
CA ILE A 82 11.35 -6.38 0.90
C ILE A 82 11.29 -5.04 1.63
N ILE A 83 11.90 -4.01 1.04
CA ILE A 83 11.78 -2.64 1.53
C ILE A 83 11.15 -1.76 0.46
N VAL A 84 10.41 -0.76 0.92
CA VAL A 84 9.80 0.26 0.07
C VAL A 84 10.15 1.64 0.61
N SER A 85 10.01 2.66 -0.23
CA SER A 85 10.27 4.05 0.15
C SER A 85 9.45 4.44 1.39
N PRO A 86 10.00 5.32 2.25
CA PRO A 86 9.26 5.83 3.41
C PRO A 86 7.93 6.51 3.06
N ALA A 87 7.76 6.97 1.82
CA ALA A 87 6.53 7.60 1.38
C ALA A 87 5.36 6.61 1.20
N TYR A 88 5.65 5.33 1.17
CA TYR A 88 4.61 4.30 1.01
C TYR A 88 3.89 4.07 2.32
N PHE A 89 2.60 3.76 2.23
CA PHE A 89 1.79 3.31 3.36
C PHE A 89 1.80 1.79 3.38
N VAL A 90 2.24 1.19 4.49
CA VAL A 90 2.33 -0.26 4.65
C VAL A 90 1.29 -0.69 5.70
N PHE A 91 0.56 -1.74 5.42
CA PHE A 91 -0.48 -2.22 6.32
C PHE A 91 -0.70 -3.72 6.17
N GLU A 92 -1.44 -4.29 7.12
CA GLU A 92 -1.82 -5.70 7.08
C GLU A 92 -3.25 -5.87 7.57
N VAL A 93 -3.85 -7.02 7.26
CA VAL A 93 -5.17 -7.38 7.78
C VAL A 93 -5.04 -7.71 9.26
N ILE A 94 -5.92 -7.13 10.09
CA ILE A 94 -5.88 -7.34 11.53
C ILE A 94 -6.25 -8.78 11.89
N ASP A 95 -7.34 -9.30 11.29
CA ASP A 95 -7.87 -10.63 11.59
C ASP A 95 -8.17 -11.36 10.28
N THR A 96 -7.32 -12.30 9.93
CA THR A 96 -7.45 -13.06 8.68
C THR A 96 -8.63 -14.02 8.69
N ASP A 97 -9.24 -14.28 9.84
CA ASP A 97 -10.49 -15.05 9.90
C ASP A 97 -11.68 -14.21 9.45
N LEU A 98 -11.61 -12.89 9.58
CA LEU A 98 -12.67 -11.98 9.14
C LEU A 98 -12.49 -11.54 7.70
N LEU A 99 -11.25 -11.40 7.23
CA LEU A 99 -10.95 -10.93 5.89
C LEU A 99 -9.64 -11.56 5.41
N LEU A 100 -9.71 -12.32 4.34
CA LEU A 100 -8.51 -12.90 3.74
C LEU A 100 -7.71 -11.83 3.00
N PRO A 101 -6.39 -11.74 3.25
CA PRO A 101 -5.56 -10.78 2.52
C PRO A 101 -5.65 -10.94 0.99
N GLU A 102 -5.70 -12.18 0.50
CA GLU A 102 -5.80 -12.45 -0.93
C GLU A 102 -7.10 -11.89 -1.51
N TYR A 103 -8.20 -12.03 -0.78
CA TYR A 103 -9.49 -11.46 -1.20
C TYR A 103 -9.41 -9.94 -1.24
N LEU A 104 -8.80 -9.34 -0.22
CA LEU A 104 -8.63 -7.89 -0.17
C LEU A 104 -7.81 -7.39 -1.37
N MET A 105 -6.77 -8.13 -1.76
CA MET A 105 -5.99 -7.75 -2.93
C MET A 105 -6.80 -7.80 -4.21
N ILE A 106 -7.68 -8.80 -4.35
CA ILE A 106 -8.61 -8.87 -5.49
C ILE A 106 -9.50 -7.63 -5.52
N TRP A 107 -10.00 -7.20 -4.35
CA TRP A 107 -10.83 -6.00 -4.23
C TRP A 107 -10.06 -4.76 -4.68
N PHE A 108 -8.78 -4.63 -4.28
CA PHE A 108 -7.95 -3.49 -4.69
C PHE A 108 -7.69 -3.47 -6.19
N ARG A 109 -7.72 -4.62 -6.87
CA ARG A 109 -7.49 -4.69 -8.32
C ARG A 109 -8.72 -4.36 -9.15
N ARG A 110 -9.88 -4.23 -8.53
CA ARG A 110 -11.12 -3.92 -9.25
C ARG A 110 -11.13 -2.47 -9.70
N LYS A 111 -11.72 -2.24 -10.87
CA LYS A 111 -11.85 -0.87 -11.41
C LYS A 111 -12.65 0.03 -10.49
N GLU A 112 -13.62 -0.54 -9.78
CA GLU A 112 -14.47 0.21 -8.85
C GLU A 112 -13.63 0.81 -7.72
N PHE A 113 -12.61 0.07 -7.25
CA PHE A 113 -11.72 0.61 -6.22
C PHE A 113 -10.99 1.86 -6.72
N ASP A 114 -10.38 1.79 -7.90
CA ASP A 114 -9.65 2.93 -8.46
C ASP A 114 -10.58 4.11 -8.75
N ARG A 115 -11.79 3.84 -9.24
CA ARG A 115 -12.79 4.87 -9.48
C ARG A 115 -13.19 5.56 -8.19
N ASN A 116 -13.44 4.80 -7.13
CA ASN A 116 -13.79 5.37 -5.83
C ASN A 116 -12.62 6.15 -5.26
N ALA A 117 -11.40 5.64 -5.38
CA ALA A 117 -10.21 6.32 -4.92
C ALA A 117 -10.03 7.68 -5.62
N TRP A 118 -10.34 7.75 -6.90
CA TRP A 118 -10.27 9.00 -7.66
C TRP A 118 -11.13 10.10 -7.03
N PHE A 119 -12.32 9.74 -6.52
CA PHE A 119 -13.20 10.71 -5.86
C PHE A 119 -12.64 11.23 -4.54
N TYR A 120 -11.68 10.53 -3.93
CA TYR A 120 -11.05 10.99 -2.69
C TYR A 120 -9.80 11.83 -2.94
N THR A 121 -9.36 11.96 -4.19
CA THR A 121 -8.30 12.90 -4.51
C THR A 121 -8.88 14.30 -4.49
N ASP A 122 -8.17 15.22 -3.90
CA ASP A 122 -8.64 16.60 -3.92
C ASP A 122 -7.46 17.55 -4.12
N ALA A 123 -7.77 18.85 -4.25
CA ALA A 123 -6.78 19.86 -4.54
C ALA A 123 -5.71 19.97 -3.45
N ASP A 124 -6.05 19.62 -2.22
CA ASP A 124 -5.12 19.77 -1.09
C ASP A 124 -4.03 18.70 -1.10
N VAL A 125 -4.28 17.54 -1.71
CA VAL A 125 -3.28 16.47 -1.81
C VAL A 125 -2.67 16.37 -3.20
N ARG A 126 -2.94 17.31 -4.08
CA ARG A 126 -2.28 17.46 -5.40
C ARG A 126 -2.27 16.18 -6.23
N GLY A 127 -3.43 15.54 -6.34
CA GLY A 127 -3.56 14.32 -7.11
C GLY A 127 -3.28 13.04 -6.35
N GLY A 128 -2.89 13.13 -5.07
CA GLY A 128 -2.84 11.98 -4.17
C GLY A 128 -4.10 11.89 -3.34
N MET A 129 -4.11 10.99 -2.38
CA MET A 129 -5.18 10.91 -1.38
C MET A 129 -4.56 10.73 0.00
N GLY A 130 -5.27 11.19 1.02
CA GLY A 130 -4.83 11.03 2.40
C GLY A 130 -5.05 9.60 2.87
N LYS A 131 -4.23 9.19 3.85
CA LYS A 131 -4.36 7.89 4.48
C LYS A 131 -5.76 7.70 5.08
N ASP A 132 -6.29 8.73 5.73
CA ASP A 132 -7.62 8.66 6.36
C ASP A 132 -8.72 8.42 5.31
N SER A 133 -8.59 9.00 4.12
CA SER A 133 -9.54 8.78 3.05
C SER A 133 -9.53 7.33 2.58
N LEU A 134 -8.34 6.72 2.48
CA LEU A 134 -8.24 5.31 2.13
C LEU A 134 -8.94 4.45 3.19
N LEU A 135 -8.69 4.72 4.47
CA LEU A 135 -9.26 3.95 5.57
C LEU A 135 -10.78 4.09 5.66
N ASP A 136 -11.32 5.21 5.17
CA ASP A 136 -12.76 5.47 5.18
C ASP A 136 -13.53 4.79 4.04
N MET A 137 -12.82 4.24 3.05
CA MET A 137 -13.49 3.61 1.90
C MET A 137 -14.31 2.41 2.35
N SER A 138 -15.50 2.30 1.78
CA SER A 138 -16.41 1.18 2.05
C SER A 138 -15.90 -0.09 1.39
N LEU A 139 -15.92 -1.15 2.17
CA LEU A 139 -15.48 -2.46 1.70
C LEU A 139 -16.66 -3.28 1.17
#